data_c280edaead314e34fb4b1b6465454560
#
_entry.id   c280edaead314e34fb4b1b6465454560
#
_cell.length_a   1.000
_cell.length_b   1.000
_cell.length_c   1.000
_cell.angle_alpha   90.00
_cell.angle_beta   90.00
_cell.angle_gamma   90.00
#
_symmetry.space_group_name_H-M   'P 1'
#
loop_
_entity.id
_entity.type
_entity.pdbx_description
1 polymer ?
#
loop_
_entity_poly.entity_id
_entity_poly.type
_entity_poly.pdbx_seq_one_letter_code
_entity_poly.pdbx_strand_id
1 'polypeptide(L)' 'VNLDTATQANLNYIVNEIKTSLKIVNAALINPEDFRLSDYDSLLEIYQLIQKKQGRLTMMEIEGILEELGELRKANK' A
#
# COMPACT_ATOMS: atom_id res chain seq x y z
N VAL A 1 -3.50 -15.77 -5.45
CA VAL A 1 -4.37 -14.58 -5.56
C VAL A 1 -4.09 -13.86 -6.86
N ASN A 2 -5.12 -13.63 -7.65
CA ASN A 2 -5.00 -12.89 -8.89
C ASN A 2 -5.22 -11.40 -8.62
N LEU A 3 -4.15 -10.62 -8.71
CA LEU A 3 -4.19 -9.19 -8.44
C LEU A 3 -4.37 -8.33 -9.69
N ASP A 4 -4.59 -8.95 -10.83
CA ASP A 4 -4.78 -8.21 -12.08
C ASP A 4 -6.12 -7.49 -12.14
N THR A 5 -7.06 -7.89 -11.32
CA THR A 5 -8.39 -7.29 -11.27
C THR A 5 -8.54 -6.38 -10.05
N ALA A 6 -8.98 -5.16 -10.29
CA ALA A 6 -9.21 -4.21 -9.20
C ALA A 6 -10.54 -4.53 -8.50
N THR A 7 -10.46 -5.28 -7.40
CA THR A 7 -11.61 -5.62 -6.57
C THR A 7 -11.34 -5.18 -5.15
N GLN A 8 -12.40 -5.03 -4.37
CA GLN A 8 -12.26 -4.65 -2.96
C GLN A 8 -11.44 -5.69 -2.18
N ALA A 9 -11.65 -6.97 -2.47
CA ALA A 9 -10.91 -8.03 -1.81
C ALA A 9 -9.41 -7.93 -2.12
N ASN A 10 -9.05 -7.68 -3.37
CA ASN A 10 -7.66 -7.52 -3.77
C ASN A 10 -7.06 -6.24 -3.18
N LEU A 11 -7.83 -5.16 -3.14
CA LEU A 11 -7.39 -3.93 -2.52
C LEU A 11 -7.04 -4.16 -1.05
N ASN A 12 -7.93 -4.82 -0.33
CA ASN A 12 -7.71 -5.13 1.09
C ASN A 12 -6.46 -5.97 1.27
N TYR A 13 -6.27 -6.96 0.42
CA TYR A 13 -5.10 -7.83 0.46
C TYR A 13 -3.81 -7.02 0.27
N ILE A 14 -3.78 -6.19 -0.75
CA ILE A 14 -2.60 -5.38 -1.07
C ILE A 14 -2.26 -4.41 0.07
N VAL A 15 -3.26 -3.70 0.58
CA VAL A 15 -3.04 -2.74 1.67
C VAL A 15 -2.53 -3.45 2.92
N ASN A 16 -3.10 -4.60 3.25
CA ASN A 16 -2.66 -5.36 4.41
C ASN A 16 -1.23 -5.88 4.25
N GLU A 17 -0.86 -6.29 3.02
CA GLU A 17 0.51 -6.73 2.75
C GLU A 17 1.51 -5.59 2.83
N ILE A 18 1.15 -4.42 2.32
CA ILE A 18 1.99 -3.24 2.44
C ILE A 18 2.20 -2.90 3.91
N LYS A 19 1.13 -2.88 4.67
CA LYS A 19 1.13 -2.61 6.09
C LYS A 19 2.06 -3.56 6.86
N THR A 20 1.94 -4.85 6.57
CA THR A 20 2.75 -5.87 7.20
C THR A 20 4.23 -5.73 6.82
N SER A 21 4.49 -5.43 5.54
CA SER A 21 5.85 -5.32 5.04
C SER A 21 6.60 -4.12 5.59
N LEU A 22 5.89 -3.03 5.86
CA LEU A 22 6.52 -1.83 6.39
C LEU A 22 6.93 -1.99 7.86
N LYS A 23 6.24 -2.84 8.60
CA LYS A 23 6.55 -3.13 10.01
C LYS A 23 6.70 -1.87 10.87
N ILE A 24 5.90 -0.87 10.57
CA ILE A 24 5.97 0.40 11.28
C ILE A 24 5.04 0.42 12.48
N VAL A 25 5.42 1.20 13.48
CA VAL A 25 4.64 1.34 14.72
C VAL A 25 3.25 1.90 14.41
N ASN A 26 3.17 2.83 13.47
CA ASN A 26 1.93 3.51 13.12
C ASN A 26 1.19 2.85 11.97
N ALA A 27 1.39 1.55 11.77
CA ALA A 27 0.71 0.81 10.70
C ALA A 27 -0.82 0.91 10.81
N ALA A 28 -1.33 1.18 12.00
CA ALA A 28 -2.76 1.36 12.21
C ALA A 28 -3.33 2.56 11.44
N LEU A 29 -2.48 3.47 10.97
CA LEU A 29 -2.91 4.60 10.16
C LEU A 29 -3.18 4.20 8.71
N ILE A 30 -2.77 3.00 8.32
CA ILE A 30 -2.96 2.50 6.97
C ILE A 30 -4.11 1.51 6.98
N ASN A 31 -5.27 1.93 6.51
CA ASN A 31 -6.47 1.09 6.47
C ASN A 31 -6.96 0.95 5.05
N PRO A 32 -7.42 -0.26 4.65
CA PRO A 32 -7.97 -0.44 3.30
C PRO A 32 -9.13 0.50 3.01
N GLU A 33 -9.87 0.88 4.04
CA GLU A 33 -11.02 1.78 3.92
C GLU A 33 -10.65 3.18 3.49
N ASP A 34 -9.39 3.58 3.67
CA ASP A 34 -8.91 4.90 3.31
C ASP A 34 -8.64 5.03 1.82
N PHE A 35 -8.71 3.94 1.07
CA PHE A 35 -8.38 3.90 -0.36
C PHE A 35 -9.58 3.45 -1.17
N ARG A 36 -9.59 3.87 -2.43
CA ARG A 36 -10.65 3.52 -3.38
C ARG A 36 -10.10 2.60 -4.46
N LEU A 37 -10.99 1.95 -5.19
CA LEU A 37 -10.58 1.10 -6.31
C LEU A 37 -9.84 1.91 -7.38
N SER A 38 -10.12 3.20 -7.50
CA SER A 38 -9.38 4.07 -8.42
C SER A 38 -7.91 4.22 -8.02
N ASP A 39 -7.57 3.93 -6.78
CA ASP A 39 -6.19 3.97 -6.29
C ASP A 39 -5.48 2.63 -6.44
N TYR A 40 -6.20 1.62 -6.92
CA TYR A 40 -5.70 0.25 -6.96
C TYR A 40 -4.38 0.14 -7.71
N ASP A 41 -4.27 0.77 -8.87
CA ASP A 41 -3.05 0.70 -9.69
C ASP A 41 -1.84 1.25 -8.94
N SER A 42 -2.02 2.37 -8.25
CA SER A 42 -0.95 2.97 -7.47
C SER A 42 -0.54 2.08 -6.29
N LEU A 43 -1.54 1.51 -5.61
CA LEU A 43 -1.29 0.60 -4.51
C LEU A 43 -0.60 -0.66 -4.99
N LEU A 44 -1.00 -1.17 -6.15
CA LEU A 44 -0.38 -2.35 -6.74
C LEU A 44 1.08 -2.09 -7.07
N GLU A 45 1.40 -0.92 -7.60
CA GLU A 45 2.79 -0.55 -7.88
C GLU A 45 3.64 -0.54 -6.62
N ILE A 46 3.11 0.01 -5.53
CA ILE A 46 3.79 0.02 -4.24
C ILE A 46 4.01 -1.40 -3.75
N TYR A 47 2.98 -2.23 -3.85
CA TYR A 47 3.06 -3.62 -3.46
C TYR A 47 4.13 -4.37 -4.26
N GLN A 48 4.14 -4.17 -5.57
CA GLN A 48 5.12 -4.81 -6.44
C GLN A 48 6.54 -4.36 -6.11
N LEU A 49 6.72 -3.10 -5.79
CA LEU A 49 8.02 -2.58 -5.37
C LEU A 49 8.50 -3.28 -4.11
N ILE A 50 7.62 -3.44 -3.13
CA ILE A 50 7.95 -4.13 -1.89
C ILE A 50 8.31 -5.58 -2.14
N GLN A 51 7.54 -6.26 -3.01
CA GLN A 51 7.79 -7.65 -3.36
C GLN A 51 9.13 -7.81 -4.08
N LYS A 52 9.43 -6.88 -4.98
CA LYS A 52 10.69 -6.89 -5.72
C LYS A 52 11.88 -6.80 -4.77
N LYS A 53 11.75 -6.04 -3.72
CA LYS A 53 12.80 -5.87 -2.71
C LYS A 53 12.72 -6.90 -1.59
N GLN A 54 11.76 -7.80 -1.66
CA GLN A 54 11.55 -8.87 -0.67
C GLN A 54 11.45 -8.32 0.76
N GLY A 55 10.81 -7.18 0.90
CA GLY A 55 10.62 -6.56 2.20
C GLY A 55 11.86 -5.85 2.75
N ARG A 56 12.93 -5.80 1.99
CA ARG A 56 14.17 -5.15 2.40
C ARG A 56 14.16 -3.68 1.99
N LEU A 57 13.41 -2.90 2.71
CA LEU A 57 13.28 -1.48 2.41
C LEU A 57 14.19 -0.66 3.29
N THR A 58 14.83 0.35 2.70
CA THR A 58 15.60 1.32 3.47
C THR A 58 14.63 2.28 4.15
N MET A 59 15.12 3.02 5.13
CA MET A 59 14.30 4.01 5.82
C MET A 59 13.75 5.05 4.84
N MET A 60 14.57 5.48 3.87
CA MET A 60 14.11 6.43 2.85
C MET A 60 13.02 5.86 1.97
N GLU A 61 13.12 4.58 1.64
CA GLU A 61 12.10 3.92 0.83
C GLU A 61 10.78 3.82 1.60
N ILE A 62 10.86 3.49 2.87
CA ILE A 62 9.68 3.43 3.74
C ILE A 62 9.01 4.80 3.83
N GLU A 63 9.80 5.84 4.04
CA GLU A 63 9.29 7.21 4.11
C GLU A 63 8.61 7.61 2.80
N GLY A 64 9.22 7.26 1.66
CA GLY A 64 8.64 7.54 0.35
C GLY A 64 7.32 6.85 0.15
N ILE A 65 7.22 5.59 0.58
CA ILE A 65 5.98 4.82 0.48
C ILE A 65 4.90 5.44 1.37
N LEU A 66 5.25 5.82 2.59
CA LEU A 66 4.30 6.45 3.51
C LEU A 66 3.79 7.77 2.95
N GLU A 67 4.66 8.55 2.32
CA GLU A 67 4.29 9.81 1.70
C GLU A 67 3.31 9.57 0.54
N GLU A 68 3.59 8.57 -0.30
CA GLU A 68 2.73 8.21 -1.41
C GLU A 68 1.35 7.77 -0.91
N LEU A 69 1.32 6.94 0.11
CA LEU A 69 0.07 6.48 0.71
C LEU A 69 -0.71 7.66 1.30
N GLY A 70 -0.01 8.60 1.93
CA GLY A 70 -0.62 9.79 2.47
C GLY A 70 -1.25 10.66 1.39
N GLU A 71 -0.60 10.79 0.23
CA GLU A 71 -1.14 11.53 -0.89
C GLU A 71 -2.42 10.90 -1.43
N LEU A 72 -2.44 9.58 -1.54
CA LEU A 72 -3.61 8.86 -2.01
C LEU A 72 -4.80 9.05 -1.05
N ARG A 73 -4.55 8.96 0.24
CA ARG A 73 -5.58 9.16 1.25
C ARG A 73 -6.13 10.59 1.21
N LYS A 74 -5.24 11.55 1.04
CA LYS A 74 -5.60 12.95 0.99
C LYS A 74 -6.50 13.26 -0.21
N ALA A 75 -6.22 12.61 -1.35
CA ALA A 75 -7.00 12.80 -2.56
C ALA A 75 -8.43 12.23 -2.42
N ASN A 76 -8.66 11.36 -1.46
CA ASN A 76 -9.96 10.69 -1.26
C ASN A 76 -10.89 11.41 -0.28
N LYS A 77 -10.49 12.57 0.19
CA LYS A 77 -11.33 13.35 1.12
C LYS A 77 -12.25 14.30 0.38
#